data_15d1a8cfc294fec77deeb8bcb4b1331c
#
_entry.id   15d1a8cfc294fec77deeb8bcb4b1331c
#
_cell.length_a   1.000
_cell.length_b   1.000
_cell.length_c   1.000
_cell.angle_alpha   90.00
_cell.angle_beta   90.00
_cell.angle_gamma   90.00
#
_symmetry.space_group_name_H-M   'P 1'
#
loop_
_entity.id
_entity.type
_entity.pdbx_description
1 polymer ?
#
loop_
_entity_poly.entity_id
_entity_poly.type
_entity_poly.pdbx_seq_one_letter_code
_entity_poly.pdbx_strand_id
1 'polypeptide(L)'
;MFQAKKLLYLPLERKAFDYITIIYNNISMYLSKESKEEMFAKHGKGKNDTGSAEGQIALFTHRINHLTEHLKNNRKDFNTERSLVKMVGKRRSLLDYLKKKDITRYRAIIKELGIRK
;
A
#
# COMPACT_ATOMS: atom_id res chain seq x y z
N MET A 1 -5.80 -19.75 13.99
CA MET A 1 -4.46 -19.16 13.85
C MET A 1 -3.56 -20.16 13.14
N PHE A 2 -2.86 -19.72 12.12
CA PHE A 2 -1.96 -20.59 11.39
C PHE A 2 -0.75 -20.95 12.24
N GLN A 3 -0.49 -22.24 12.42
CA GLN A 3 0.58 -22.69 13.30
C GLN A 3 1.83 -23.01 12.49
N ALA A 4 2.93 -22.35 12.80
CA ALA A 4 4.22 -22.59 12.15
C ALA A 4 4.66 -24.06 12.28
N LYS A 5 4.29 -24.73 13.36
CA LYS A 5 4.56 -26.17 13.57
C LYS A 5 3.93 -27.06 12.51
N LYS A 6 2.75 -26.71 11.99
CA LYS A 6 2.10 -27.49 10.93
C LYS A 6 2.86 -27.41 9.60
N LEU A 7 3.51 -26.30 9.32
CA LEU A 7 4.34 -26.13 8.13
C LEU A 7 5.55 -27.05 8.11
N LEU A 8 6.13 -27.31 9.28
CA LEU A 8 7.31 -28.18 9.41
C LEU A 8 7.03 -29.64 9.07
N TYR A 9 5.78 -30.10 9.24
CA TYR A 9 5.37 -31.47 9.02
C TYR A 9 4.70 -31.72 7.65
N LEU A 10 4.51 -30.65 6.86
CA LEU A 10 3.92 -30.76 5.52
C LEU A 10 4.99 -31.17 4.49
N PRO A 11 4.59 -31.91 3.44
CA PRO A 11 5.49 -32.16 2.30
C PRO A 11 6.03 -30.86 1.72
N LEU A 12 7.23 -30.92 1.15
CA LEU A 12 7.89 -29.74 0.57
C LEU A 12 7.00 -29.02 -0.44
N GLU A 13 6.28 -29.76 -1.29
CA GLU A 13 5.35 -29.18 -2.27
C GLU A 13 4.21 -28.40 -1.60
N ARG A 14 3.64 -28.95 -0.54
CA ARG A 14 2.61 -28.29 0.23
C ARG A 14 3.15 -27.09 1.01
N LYS A 15 4.36 -27.18 1.54
CA LYS A 15 5.03 -26.05 2.20
C LYS A 15 5.23 -24.89 1.22
N ALA A 16 5.65 -25.16 0.00
CA ALA A 16 5.81 -24.15 -1.03
C ALA A 16 4.47 -23.50 -1.39
N PHE A 17 3.43 -24.29 -1.55
CA PHE A 17 2.09 -23.80 -1.84
C PHE A 17 1.53 -22.93 -0.71
N ASP A 18 1.64 -23.39 0.53
CA ASP A 18 1.23 -22.63 1.70
C ASP A 18 2.03 -21.34 1.85
N TYR A 19 3.32 -21.40 1.57
CA TYR A 19 4.21 -20.24 1.59
C TYR A 19 3.80 -19.21 0.54
N ILE A 20 3.52 -19.65 -0.67
CA ILE A 20 3.04 -18.80 -1.77
C ILE A 20 1.68 -18.19 -1.39
N THR A 21 0.77 -18.97 -0.81
CA THR A 21 -0.53 -18.48 -0.36
C THR A 21 -0.39 -17.42 0.72
N ILE A 22 0.50 -17.64 1.69
CA ILE A 22 0.78 -16.67 2.75
C ILE A 22 1.36 -15.38 2.17
N ILE A 23 2.32 -15.49 1.26
CA ILE A 23 2.92 -14.36 0.59
C ILE A 23 1.87 -13.62 -0.24
N TYR A 24 1.06 -14.34 -0.99
CA TYR A 24 -0.01 -13.77 -1.81
C TYR A 24 -1.03 -13.04 -0.94
N ASN A 25 -1.47 -13.64 0.16
CA ASN A 25 -2.37 -13.01 1.10
C ASN A 25 -1.74 -11.76 1.75
N ASN A 26 -0.46 -11.83 2.11
CA ASN A 26 0.26 -10.68 2.64
C ASN A 26 0.38 -9.55 1.62
N ILE A 27 0.62 -9.88 0.36
CA ILE A 27 0.72 -8.88 -0.72
C ILE A 27 -0.63 -8.28 -1.06
N SER A 28 -1.68 -9.12 -1.13
CA SER A 28 -3.01 -8.67 -1.51
C SER A 28 -3.84 -8.16 -0.33
N MET A 29 -3.56 -8.65 0.88
CA MET A 29 -4.36 -8.41 2.08
C MET A 29 -3.59 -7.66 3.19
N TYR A 30 -2.37 -7.15 2.92
CA TYR A 30 -1.65 -6.39 3.93
C TYR A 30 -2.39 -5.11 4.34
N LEU A 31 -3.23 -4.59 3.44
CA LEU A 31 -4.20 -3.56 3.75
C LEU A 31 -5.56 -4.20 3.95
N SER A 32 -5.89 -4.49 5.20
CA SER A 32 -7.21 -4.97 5.56
C SER A 32 -8.26 -3.89 5.29
N LYS A 33 -9.52 -4.29 5.29
CA LYS A 33 -10.65 -3.36 5.14
C LYS A 33 -10.59 -2.29 6.23
N GLU A 34 -10.33 -2.70 7.47
CA GLU A 34 -10.23 -1.80 8.62
C GLU A 34 -9.11 -0.77 8.45
N SER A 35 -7.93 -1.20 8.00
CA SER A 35 -6.81 -0.30 7.75
C SER A 35 -7.12 0.74 6.69
N LYS A 36 -7.82 0.34 5.62
CA LYS A 36 -8.26 1.28 4.58
C LYS A 36 -9.28 2.28 5.13
N GLU A 37 -10.25 1.80 5.89
CA GLU A 37 -11.26 2.66 6.52
C GLU A 37 -10.63 3.67 7.48
N GLU A 38 -9.65 3.26 8.26
CA GLU A 38 -8.88 4.15 9.14
C GLU A 38 -8.14 5.23 8.36
N MET A 39 -7.49 4.88 7.26
CA MET A 39 -6.82 5.85 6.40
C MET A 39 -7.79 6.88 5.82
N PHE A 40 -8.94 6.43 5.35
CA PHE A 40 -9.95 7.33 4.81
C PHE A 40 -10.61 8.18 5.89
N ALA A 41 -10.80 7.64 7.09
CA ALA A 41 -11.32 8.39 8.23
C ALA A 41 -10.33 9.47 8.67
N LYS A 42 -9.04 9.16 8.68
CA LYS A 42 -7.98 10.07 9.11
C LYS A 42 -7.72 11.20 8.10
N HIS A 43 -7.67 10.87 6.81
CA HIS A 43 -7.30 11.81 5.77
C HIS A 43 -8.47 12.34 4.94
N GLY A 44 -9.62 11.67 4.97
CA GLY A 44 -10.83 12.08 4.30
C GLY A 44 -11.88 12.61 5.28
N LYS A 45 -13.11 12.76 4.79
CA LYS A 45 -14.25 13.22 5.60
C LYS A 45 -14.87 12.12 6.46
N GLY A 46 -14.57 10.86 6.19
CA GLY A 46 -15.08 9.72 6.93
C GLY A 46 -14.52 8.41 6.39
N LYS A 47 -14.79 7.31 7.08
CA LYS A 47 -14.27 5.99 6.72
C LYS A 47 -14.73 5.49 5.35
N ASN A 48 -15.84 5.98 4.86
CA ASN A 48 -16.40 5.62 3.56
C ASN A 48 -16.05 6.63 2.46
N ASP A 49 -15.30 7.67 2.78
CA ASP A 49 -14.91 8.70 1.82
C ASP A 49 -13.69 8.26 0.99
N THR A 50 -13.94 7.31 0.09
CA THR A 50 -12.91 6.77 -0.80
C THR A 50 -12.56 7.73 -1.95
N GLY A 51 -13.37 8.75 -2.18
CA GLY A 51 -13.17 9.73 -3.24
C GLY A 51 -12.29 10.91 -2.85
N SER A 52 -11.88 11.02 -1.59
CA SER A 52 -11.01 12.14 -1.17
C SER A 52 -9.60 11.98 -1.74
N ALA A 53 -9.04 13.08 -2.25
CA ALA A 53 -7.69 13.08 -2.79
C ALA A 53 -6.66 12.73 -1.72
N GLU A 54 -6.82 13.27 -0.52
CA GLU A 54 -5.95 13.01 0.62
C GLU A 54 -5.95 11.54 1.03
N GLY A 55 -7.12 10.93 1.11
CA GLY A 55 -7.26 9.51 1.43
C GLY A 55 -6.59 8.62 0.41
N GLN A 56 -6.76 8.91 -0.86
CA GLN A 56 -6.12 8.17 -1.96
C GLN A 56 -4.59 8.34 -1.94
N ILE A 57 -4.10 9.56 -1.69
CA ILE A 57 -2.66 9.82 -1.58
C ILE A 57 -2.07 9.03 -0.41
N ALA A 58 -2.73 9.00 0.74
CA ALA A 58 -2.29 8.23 1.90
C ALA A 58 -2.23 6.72 1.58
N LEU A 59 -3.25 6.20 0.91
CA LEU A 59 -3.29 4.81 0.49
C LEU A 59 -2.15 4.46 -0.48
N PHE A 60 -1.92 5.28 -1.48
CA PHE A 60 -0.80 5.08 -2.41
C PHE A 60 0.54 5.15 -1.71
N THR A 61 0.73 6.09 -0.79
CA THR A 61 1.96 6.23 -0.02
C THR A 61 2.25 4.95 0.78
N HIS A 62 1.24 4.42 1.46
CA HIS A 62 1.38 3.19 2.22
C HIS A 62 1.75 2.00 1.32
N ARG A 63 1.08 1.86 0.19
CA ARG A 63 1.36 0.81 -0.78
C ARG A 63 2.75 0.93 -1.38
N ILE A 64 3.16 2.15 -1.74
CA ILE A 64 4.49 2.43 -2.29
C ILE A 64 5.58 2.03 -1.28
N ASN A 65 5.42 2.38 -0.02
CA ASN A 65 6.37 2.01 1.02
C ASN A 65 6.46 0.49 1.18
N HIS A 66 5.34 -0.19 1.19
CA HIS A 66 5.30 -1.66 1.28
C HIS A 66 5.99 -2.33 0.09
N LEU A 67 5.69 -1.88 -1.13
CA LEU A 67 6.31 -2.43 -2.34
C LEU A 67 7.80 -2.11 -2.42
N THR A 68 8.22 -0.97 -1.92
CA THR A 68 9.64 -0.59 -1.85
C THR A 68 10.40 -1.56 -0.94
N GLU A 69 9.84 -1.89 0.22
CA GLU A 69 10.44 -2.90 1.11
C GLU A 69 10.49 -4.28 0.45
N HIS A 70 9.43 -4.67 -0.24
CA HIS A 70 9.39 -5.92 -0.99
C HIS A 70 10.51 -5.98 -2.05
N LEU A 71 10.71 -4.91 -2.79
CA LEU A 71 11.73 -4.83 -3.85
C LEU A 71 13.16 -4.81 -3.32
N LYS A 72 13.39 -4.35 -2.10
CA LYS A 72 14.71 -4.46 -1.46
C LYS A 72 15.17 -5.91 -1.33
N ASN A 73 14.23 -6.80 -1.06
CA ASN A 73 14.49 -8.22 -0.89
C ASN A 73 14.37 -9.01 -2.20
N ASN A 74 13.59 -8.51 -3.15
CA ASN A 74 13.27 -9.19 -4.41
C ASN A 74 13.53 -8.28 -5.62
N ARG A 75 14.79 -8.00 -5.88
CA ARG A 75 15.22 -7.06 -6.95
C ARG A 75 14.82 -7.48 -8.36
N LYS A 76 14.59 -8.77 -8.58
CA LYS A 76 14.24 -9.32 -9.89
C LYS A 76 12.74 -9.35 -10.16
N ASP A 77 11.93 -8.83 -9.26
CA ASP A 77 10.47 -8.75 -9.42
C ASP A 77 10.09 -7.52 -10.25
N PHE A 78 10.23 -7.64 -11.55
CA PHE A 78 9.96 -6.56 -12.51
C PHE A 78 8.48 -6.17 -12.57
N ASN A 79 7.58 -7.11 -12.30
CA ASN A 79 6.15 -6.82 -12.26
C ASN A 79 5.80 -5.88 -11.11
N THR A 80 6.35 -6.12 -9.95
CA THR A 80 6.16 -5.24 -8.78
C THR A 80 6.82 -3.88 -9.00
N GLU A 81 8.01 -3.85 -9.60
CA GLU A 81 8.68 -2.60 -9.97
C GLU A 81 7.82 -1.75 -10.91
N ARG A 82 7.26 -2.36 -11.93
CA ARG A 82 6.35 -1.67 -12.87
C ARG A 82 5.12 -1.13 -12.15
N SER A 83 4.52 -1.92 -11.27
CA SER A 83 3.37 -1.51 -10.48
C SER A 83 3.70 -0.35 -9.55
N LEU A 84 4.89 -0.38 -8.92
CA LEU A 84 5.40 0.69 -8.07
C LEU A 84 5.51 2.01 -8.83
N VAL A 85 6.13 1.98 -10.01
CA VAL A 85 6.26 3.16 -10.86
C VAL A 85 4.89 3.75 -11.24
N LYS A 86 3.94 2.90 -11.59
CA LYS A 86 2.56 3.34 -11.90
C LYS A 86 1.89 4.01 -10.69
N MET A 87 2.06 3.45 -9.50
CA MET A 87 1.50 4.02 -8.27
C MET A 87 2.12 5.37 -7.93
N VAL A 88 3.43 5.50 -8.09
CA VAL A 88 4.13 6.78 -7.90
C VAL A 88 3.59 7.84 -8.86
N GLY A 89 3.40 7.46 -10.13
CA GLY A 89 2.82 8.36 -11.13
C GLY A 89 1.40 8.82 -10.77
N LYS A 90 0.55 7.89 -10.33
CA LYS A 90 -0.81 8.20 -9.89
C LYS A 90 -0.82 9.11 -8.66
N ARG A 91 0.03 8.84 -7.68
CA ARG A 91 0.17 9.69 -6.50
C ARG A 91 0.59 11.10 -6.88
N ARG A 92 1.56 11.24 -7.78
CA ARG A 92 2.00 12.54 -8.28
C ARG A 92 0.86 13.30 -8.95
N SER A 93 0.08 12.63 -9.78
CA SER A 93 -1.08 13.25 -10.45
C SER A 93 -2.11 13.75 -9.44
N LEU A 94 -2.39 12.98 -8.38
CA LEU A 94 -3.29 13.39 -7.31
C LEU A 94 -2.75 14.58 -6.53
N LEU A 95 -1.45 14.60 -6.27
CA LEU A 95 -0.80 15.73 -5.59
C LEU A 95 -0.84 16.99 -6.43
N ASP A 96 -0.61 16.89 -7.73
CA ASP A 96 -0.71 18.04 -8.66
C ASP A 96 -2.14 18.57 -8.73
N TYR A 97 -3.12 17.68 -8.77
CA TYR A 97 -4.54 18.04 -8.72
C TYR A 97 -4.86 18.80 -7.43
N LEU A 98 -4.44 18.27 -6.28
CA LEU A 98 -4.70 18.88 -4.98
C LEU A 98 -4.00 20.24 -4.86
N LYS A 99 -2.80 20.38 -5.38
CA LYS A 99 -2.05 21.65 -5.43
C LYS A 99 -2.81 22.72 -6.22
N LYS A 100 -3.43 22.34 -7.31
CA LYS A 100 -4.24 23.27 -8.12
C LYS A 100 -5.56 23.65 -7.45
N LYS A 101 -6.14 22.71 -6.71
CA LYS A 101 -7.43 22.92 -6.03
C LYS A 101 -7.30 23.69 -4.72
N ASP A 102 -6.36 23.28 -3.88
CA ASP A 102 -6.16 23.87 -2.56
C ASP A 102 -4.72 23.64 -2.09
N ILE A 103 -3.92 24.68 -2.18
CA ILE A 103 -2.50 24.65 -1.80
C ILE A 103 -2.32 24.37 -0.30
N THR A 104 -3.25 24.80 0.52
CA THR A 104 -3.17 24.58 1.99
C THR A 104 -3.32 23.10 2.32
N ARG A 105 -4.30 22.43 1.72
CA ARG A 105 -4.50 21.00 1.88
C ARG A 105 -3.33 20.21 1.31
N TYR A 106 -2.78 20.63 0.18
CA TYR A 106 -1.60 20.03 -0.42
C TYR A 106 -0.40 20.07 0.53
N ARG A 107 -0.12 21.25 1.13
CA ARG A 107 0.98 21.38 2.10
C ARG A 107 0.76 20.55 3.35
N ALA A 108 -0.47 20.52 3.85
CA ALA A 108 -0.83 19.74 5.01
C ALA A 108 -0.59 18.23 4.80
N ILE A 109 -1.04 17.68 3.67
CA ILE A 109 -0.88 16.24 3.38
C ILE A 109 0.58 15.87 3.15
N ILE A 110 1.36 16.72 2.48
CA ILE A 110 2.79 16.48 2.28
C ILE A 110 3.52 16.43 3.62
N LYS A 111 3.22 17.36 4.51
CA LYS A 111 3.82 17.42 5.84
C LYS A 111 3.43 16.20 6.68
N GLU A 112 2.17 15.84 6.66
CA GLU A 112 1.62 14.71 7.43
C GLU A 112 2.20 13.37 7.00
N LEU A 113 2.30 13.13 5.70
CA LEU A 113 2.80 11.87 5.14
C LEU A 113 4.32 11.86 4.95
N GLY A 114 5.00 12.98 5.15
CA GLY A 114 6.43 13.08 4.94
C GLY A 114 6.83 12.84 3.47
N ILE A 115 5.95 13.18 2.54
CA ILE A 115 6.20 12.99 1.11
C ILE A 115 7.14 14.08 0.61
N ARG A 116 8.17 13.65 -0.08
CA ARG A 116 9.03 14.56 -0.81
C ARG A 116 8.30 15.00 -2.09
N LYS A 117 8.26 16.29 -2.34
CA LYS A 117 7.63 16.90 -3.52
C LYS A 117 7.56 16.02 -4.75
#